data_43d707e69505f39323bf365b6ffda478
#
_entry.id   43d707e69505f39323bf365b6ffda478
#
_cell.length_a   1.000
_cell.length_b   1.000
_cell.length_c   1.000
_cell.angle_alpha   90.00
_cell.angle_beta   90.00
_cell.angle_gamma   90.00
#
_symmetry.space_group_name_H-M   'P 1'
#
loop_
_entity.id
_entity.type
_entity.pdbx_description
1 polymer ?
#
loop_
_entity_poly.entity_id
_entity_poly.type
_entity_poly.pdbx_seq_one_letter_code
_entity_poly.pdbx_strand_id
1 'polypeptide(L)'
;MVGDMQKPEQAGYLCLGLALMRDQGSREVIQKTMAASSRRTTLFVQSAIALGVLGDKTAAEELHKKLGEEGANLATLAAIAEALGQIGDRRSIAPLKEALFDEDRGNMQRAFAAVSLGAVADRAMLPWHSKVSKNINYRAAVETLTNQQSGILDIL
;
A
#
# COMPACT_ATOMS: atom_id res chain seq x y z
N MET A 1 11.72 16.88 -13.70
CA MET A 1 11.64 17.46 -12.34
C MET A 1 11.63 16.43 -11.23
N VAL A 2 10.75 15.41 -11.25
CA VAL A 2 10.69 14.39 -10.18
C VAL A 2 11.96 13.52 -10.11
N GLY A 3 12.64 13.27 -11.22
CA GLY A 3 13.81 12.39 -11.29
C GLY A 3 15.13 13.02 -10.81
N ASP A 4 15.18 14.34 -10.65
CA ASP A 4 16.42 15.07 -10.31
C ASP A 4 16.47 15.52 -8.83
N MET A 5 15.47 15.12 -8.02
CA MET A 5 15.42 15.59 -6.63
C MET A 5 16.39 14.82 -5.74
N GLN A 6 17.27 15.54 -5.07
CA GLN A 6 18.26 14.97 -4.14
C GLN A 6 17.66 14.34 -2.90
N LYS A 7 16.38 14.67 -2.55
CA LYS A 7 15.66 14.13 -1.38
C LYS A 7 14.55 13.18 -1.82
N PRO A 8 14.71 11.88 -1.61
CA PRO A 8 13.72 10.87 -2.04
C PRO A 8 12.30 11.11 -1.49
N GLU A 9 12.20 11.60 -0.28
CA GLU A 9 10.92 11.90 0.38
C GLU A 9 10.13 12.98 -0.37
N GLN A 10 10.82 14.03 -0.83
CA GLN A 10 10.17 15.11 -1.59
C GLN A 10 9.67 14.61 -2.95
N ALA A 11 10.42 13.72 -3.60
CA ALA A 11 9.99 13.11 -4.85
C ALA A 11 8.71 12.27 -4.68
N GLY A 12 8.60 11.52 -3.58
CA GLY A 12 7.40 10.74 -3.26
C GLY A 12 6.18 11.62 -3.02
N TYR A 13 6.31 12.69 -2.24
CA TYR A 13 5.22 13.65 -2.03
C TYR A 13 4.80 14.36 -3.32
N LEU A 14 5.74 14.67 -4.23
CA LEU A 14 5.40 15.21 -5.54
C LEU A 14 4.60 14.21 -6.38
N CYS A 15 4.99 12.93 -6.39
CA CYS A 15 4.22 11.90 -7.08
C CYS A 15 2.77 11.86 -6.56
N LEU A 16 2.59 11.87 -5.24
CA LEU A 16 1.27 11.90 -4.62
C LEU A 16 0.49 13.19 -4.97
N GLY A 17 1.14 14.35 -4.94
CA GLY A 17 0.52 15.62 -5.31
C GLY A 17 0.02 15.62 -6.76
N LEU A 18 0.85 15.18 -7.71
CA LEU A 18 0.47 15.04 -9.12
C LEU A 18 -0.70 14.06 -9.31
N ALA A 19 -0.68 12.96 -8.57
CA ALA A 19 -1.75 11.98 -8.62
C ALA A 19 -3.08 12.54 -8.07
N LEU A 20 -3.05 13.29 -6.97
CA LEU A 20 -4.23 13.94 -6.39
C LEU A 20 -4.79 15.01 -7.32
N MET A 21 -3.95 15.72 -8.06
CA MET A 21 -4.37 16.64 -9.13
C MET A 21 -4.92 15.90 -10.36
N ARG A 22 -4.89 14.56 -10.37
CA ARG A 22 -5.30 13.70 -11.50
C ARG A 22 -4.55 14.00 -12.81
N ASP A 23 -3.31 14.45 -12.71
CA ASP A 23 -2.46 14.71 -13.87
C ASP A 23 -2.02 13.40 -14.54
N GLN A 24 -2.77 13.00 -15.56
CA GLN A 24 -2.48 11.79 -16.34
C GLN A 24 -1.15 11.89 -17.13
N GLY A 25 -0.69 13.10 -17.43
CA GLY A 25 0.58 13.33 -18.10
C GLY A 25 1.79 12.93 -17.27
N SER A 26 1.67 12.93 -15.94
CA SER A 26 2.76 12.55 -15.05
C SER A 26 2.90 11.03 -14.84
N ARG A 27 1.97 10.20 -15.33
CA ARG A 27 1.95 8.74 -15.12
C ARG A 27 3.28 8.08 -15.47
N GLU A 28 3.81 8.35 -16.66
CA GLU A 28 5.06 7.75 -17.13
C GLU A 28 6.27 8.13 -16.26
N VAL A 29 6.32 9.37 -15.80
CA VAL A 29 7.38 9.85 -14.90
C VAL A 29 7.29 9.15 -13.55
N ILE A 30 6.09 8.96 -13.02
CA ILE A 30 5.85 8.26 -11.75
C ILE A 30 6.23 6.77 -11.89
N GLN A 31 5.88 6.11 -13.00
CA GLN A 31 6.29 4.72 -13.27
C GLN A 31 7.82 4.58 -13.29
N LYS A 32 8.52 5.46 -14.00
CA LYS A 32 9.99 5.48 -14.02
C LYS A 32 10.58 5.71 -12.63
N THR A 33 9.98 6.60 -11.85
CA THR A 33 10.40 6.87 -10.47
C THR A 33 10.20 5.64 -9.58
N MET A 34 9.07 4.96 -9.69
CA MET A 34 8.81 3.72 -8.97
C MET A 34 9.84 2.64 -9.31
N ALA A 35 10.08 2.39 -10.61
CA ALA A 35 11.03 1.39 -11.06
C ALA A 35 12.47 1.68 -10.58
N ALA A 36 12.89 2.95 -10.60
CA ALA A 36 14.21 3.38 -10.12
C ALA A 36 14.36 3.36 -8.59
N SER A 37 13.26 3.25 -7.86
CA SER A 37 13.24 3.34 -6.38
C SER A 37 13.08 2.00 -5.67
N SER A 38 13.29 0.87 -6.33
CA SER A 38 13.10 -0.48 -5.76
C SER A 38 13.82 -0.72 -4.42
N ARG A 39 14.96 -0.04 -4.18
CA ARG A 39 15.74 -0.09 -2.93
C ARG A 39 15.33 0.97 -1.90
N ARG A 40 14.46 1.93 -2.26
CA ARG A 40 14.01 3.04 -1.42
C ARG A 40 12.54 2.85 -1.12
N THR A 41 12.24 2.03 -0.14
CA THR A 41 10.87 1.56 0.17
C THR A 41 9.85 2.69 0.23
N THR A 42 10.14 3.79 0.92
CA THR A 42 9.20 4.92 1.05
C THR A 42 8.84 5.52 -0.31
N LEU A 43 9.84 5.83 -1.14
CA LEU A 43 9.61 6.40 -2.47
C LEU A 43 8.90 5.41 -3.40
N PHE A 44 9.27 4.12 -3.33
CA PHE A 44 8.62 3.05 -4.10
C PHE A 44 7.13 2.97 -3.75
N VAL A 45 6.79 2.90 -2.46
CA VAL A 45 5.40 2.81 -1.98
C VAL A 45 4.60 4.06 -2.33
N GLN A 46 5.16 5.26 -2.12
CA GLN A 46 4.48 6.51 -2.46
C GLN A 46 4.21 6.62 -3.97
N SER A 47 5.17 6.21 -4.80
CA SER A 47 4.99 6.17 -6.26
C SER A 47 3.92 5.14 -6.66
N ALA A 48 3.88 3.97 -6.01
CA ALA A 48 2.88 2.95 -6.25
C ALA A 48 1.47 3.44 -5.88
N ILE A 49 1.32 4.09 -4.73
CA ILE A 49 0.05 4.71 -4.32
C ILE A 49 -0.38 5.77 -5.34
N ALA A 50 0.54 6.63 -5.77
CA ALA A 50 0.26 7.66 -6.76
C ALA A 50 -0.26 7.08 -8.08
N LEU A 51 0.37 6.00 -8.57
CA LEU A 51 -0.10 5.27 -9.76
C LEU A 51 -1.49 4.67 -9.54
N GLY A 52 -1.74 4.10 -8.36
CA GLY A 52 -3.06 3.59 -8.00
C GLY A 52 -4.15 4.66 -8.02
N VAL A 53 -3.86 5.86 -7.48
CA VAL A 53 -4.77 7.03 -7.52
C VAL A 53 -5.04 7.48 -8.96
N LEU A 54 -4.05 7.39 -9.86
CA LEU A 54 -4.20 7.66 -11.30
C LEU A 54 -4.93 6.54 -12.06
N GLY A 55 -5.29 5.45 -11.37
CA GLY A 55 -5.96 4.30 -11.96
C GLY A 55 -5.01 3.30 -12.65
N ASP A 56 -3.71 3.42 -12.42
CA ASP A 56 -2.73 2.44 -12.90
C ASP A 56 -2.60 1.30 -11.89
N LYS A 57 -3.09 0.13 -12.29
CA LYS A 57 -3.15 -1.05 -11.44
C LYS A 57 -1.90 -1.95 -11.56
N THR A 58 -0.99 -1.65 -12.48
CA THR A 58 0.24 -2.45 -12.68
C THR A 58 1.17 -2.34 -11.46
N ALA A 59 1.11 -1.23 -10.73
CA ALA A 59 1.85 -1.03 -9.49
C ALA A 59 1.55 -2.10 -8.43
N ALA A 60 0.34 -2.67 -8.40
CA ALA A 60 -0.03 -3.71 -7.46
C ALA A 60 0.80 -4.99 -7.65
N GLU A 61 1.15 -5.35 -8.89
CA GLU A 61 1.95 -6.53 -9.19
C GLU A 61 3.37 -6.41 -8.62
N GLU A 62 3.98 -5.23 -8.72
CA GLU A 62 5.31 -4.98 -8.13
C GLU A 62 5.27 -4.98 -6.60
N LEU A 63 4.17 -4.48 -6.00
CA LEU A 63 3.97 -4.55 -4.56
C LEU A 63 3.81 -5.99 -4.05
N HIS A 64 3.11 -6.87 -4.81
CA HIS A 64 3.00 -8.28 -4.46
C HIS A 64 4.36 -8.98 -4.47
N LYS A 65 5.21 -8.70 -5.46
CA LYS A 65 6.58 -9.26 -5.49
C LYS A 65 7.36 -8.83 -4.25
N LYS A 66 7.30 -7.54 -3.91
CA LYS A 66 7.98 -7.01 -2.72
C LYS A 66 7.42 -7.55 -1.40
N LEU A 67 6.13 -7.83 -1.31
CA LEU A 67 5.55 -8.48 -0.14
C LEU A 67 6.12 -9.88 0.09
N GLY A 68 6.49 -10.57 -0.98
CA GLY A 68 7.09 -11.90 -0.95
C GLY A 68 8.61 -11.93 -0.75
N GLU A 69 9.31 -10.78 -0.78
CA GLU A 69 10.76 -10.74 -0.59
C GLU A 69 11.16 -11.14 0.83
N GLU A 70 12.14 -12.06 0.94
CA GLU A 70 12.69 -12.43 2.24
C GLU A 70 13.44 -11.25 2.88
N GLY A 71 13.36 -11.16 4.21
CA GLY A 71 14.06 -10.12 4.97
C GLY A 71 13.42 -8.73 4.93
N ALA A 72 12.22 -8.58 4.36
CA ALA A 72 11.49 -7.34 4.45
C ALA A 72 11.17 -7.01 5.91
N ASN A 73 11.53 -5.80 6.36
CA ASN A 73 11.24 -5.35 7.72
C ASN A 73 9.74 -5.01 7.89
N LEU A 74 9.31 -4.93 9.14
CA LEU A 74 7.92 -4.66 9.52
C LEU A 74 7.38 -3.38 8.85
N ALA A 75 8.16 -2.31 8.84
CA ALA A 75 7.76 -1.02 8.25
C ALA A 75 7.53 -1.14 6.73
N THR A 76 8.37 -1.91 6.04
CA THR A 76 8.22 -2.19 4.61
C THR A 76 6.94 -2.98 4.33
N LEU A 77 6.68 -4.04 5.10
CA LEU A 77 5.49 -4.86 4.93
C LEU A 77 4.21 -4.06 5.21
N ALA A 78 4.21 -3.24 6.27
CA ALA A 78 3.09 -2.36 6.61
C ALA A 78 2.81 -1.34 5.48
N ALA A 79 3.86 -0.70 4.96
CA ALA A 79 3.74 0.28 3.88
C ALA A 79 3.22 -0.36 2.57
N ILE A 80 3.67 -1.58 2.24
CA ILE A 80 3.17 -2.35 1.08
C ILE A 80 1.69 -2.69 1.26
N ALA A 81 1.31 -3.17 2.46
CA ALA A 81 -0.08 -3.53 2.76
C ALA A 81 -1.00 -2.31 2.63
N GLU A 82 -0.58 -1.17 3.14
CA GLU A 82 -1.30 0.10 3.00
C GLU A 82 -1.43 0.49 1.53
N ALA A 83 -0.34 0.44 0.76
CA ALA A 83 -0.34 0.77 -0.65
C ALA A 83 -1.31 -0.11 -1.46
N LEU A 84 -1.30 -1.42 -1.25
CA LEU A 84 -2.24 -2.35 -1.89
C LEU A 84 -3.69 -2.02 -1.54
N GLY A 85 -3.95 -1.67 -0.28
CA GLY A 85 -5.27 -1.20 0.15
C GLY A 85 -5.65 0.13 -0.52
N GLN A 86 -4.72 1.07 -0.68
CA GLN A 86 -4.97 2.35 -1.35
C GLN A 86 -5.23 2.18 -2.86
N ILE A 87 -4.55 1.27 -3.53
CA ILE A 87 -4.79 0.93 -4.94
C ILE A 87 -6.15 0.24 -5.09
N GLY A 88 -6.50 -0.67 -4.19
CA GLY A 88 -7.80 -1.34 -4.14
C GLY A 88 -8.11 -2.20 -5.36
N ASP A 89 -7.10 -2.79 -6.00
CA ASP A 89 -7.29 -3.66 -7.14
C ASP A 89 -7.75 -5.05 -6.71
N ARG A 90 -8.95 -5.44 -7.13
CA ARG A 90 -9.53 -6.77 -6.82
C ARG A 90 -8.69 -7.94 -7.36
N ARG A 91 -7.88 -7.74 -8.38
CA ARG A 91 -6.93 -8.76 -8.89
C ARG A 91 -5.89 -9.14 -7.84
N SER A 92 -5.65 -8.27 -6.85
CA SER A 92 -4.78 -8.53 -5.71
C SER A 92 -5.30 -9.62 -4.77
N ILE A 93 -6.60 -9.95 -4.81
CA ILE A 93 -7.21 -10.89 -3.85
C ILE A 93 -6.61 -12.28 -3.98
N ALA A 94 -6.45 -12.81 -5.21
CA ALA A 94 -5.91 -14.15 -5.41
C ALA A 94 -4.43 -14.26 -4.94
N PRO A 95 -3.50 -13.40 -5.38
CA PRO A 95 -2.12 -13.43 -4.90
C PRO A 95 -1.99 -13.23 -3.38
N LEU A 96 -2.82 -12.38 -2.78
CA LEU A 96 -2.79 -12.15 -1.34
C LEU A 96 -3.32 -13.35 -0.55
N LYS A 97 -4.33 -14.06 -1.08
CA LYS A 97 -4.78 -15.33 -0.50
C LYS A 97 -3.68 -16.39 -0.55
N GLU A 98 -3.01 -16.55 -1.68
CA GLU A 98 -1.87 -17.45 -1.78
C GLU A 98 -0.80 -17.09 -0.74
N ALA A 99 -0.41 -15.82 -0.65
CA ALA A 99 0.56 -15.37 0.34
C ALA A 99 0.13 -15.62 1.79
N LEU A 100 -1.18 -15.53 2.10
CA LEU A 100 -1.72 -15.78 3.43
C LEU A 100 -1.62 -17.26 3.82
N PHE A 101 -1.93 -18.16 2.89
CA PHE A 101 -1.98 -19.62 3.16
C PHE A 101 -0.65 -20.32 2.89
N ASP A 102 0.34 -19.64 2.34
CA ASP A 102 1.67 -20.17 2.09
C ASP A 102 2.43 -20.33 3.42
N GLU A 103 2.58 -21.56 3.87
CA GLU A 103 3.23 -21.92 5.15
C GLU A 103 4.75 -21.71 5.12
N ASP A 104 5.35 -21.67 3.93
CA ASP A 104 6.78 -21.40 3.76
C ASP A 104 7.13 -19.92 3.99
N ARG A 105 6.11 -19.04 3.99
CA ARG A 105 6.29 -17.62 4.29
C ARG A 105 6.33 -17.33 5.77
N GLY A 106 7.11 -16.35 6.15
CA GLY A 106 7.16 -15.88 7.53
C GLY A 106 5.81 -15.36 8.02
N ASN A 107 5.53 -15.55 9.30
CA ASN A 107 4.25 -15.14 9.94
C ASN A 107 3.91 -13.66 9.69
N MET A 108 4.92 -12.79 9.67
CA MET A 108 4.73 -11.35 9.40
C MET A 108 4.22 -11.08 8.00
N GLN A 109 4.80 -11.73 6.98
CA GLN A 109 4.36 -11.58 5.59
C GLN A 109 2.91 -12.05 5.43
N ARG A 110 2.55 -13.18 6.06
CA ARG A 110 1.20 -13.72 6.08
C ARG A 110 0.21 -12.77 6.78
N ALA A 111 0.61 -12.20 7.92
CA ALA A 111 -0.21 -11.21 8.63
C ALA A 111 -0.48 -9.96 7.79
N PHE A 112 0.54 -9.44 7.10
CA PHE A 112 0.35 -8.27 6.21
C PHE A 112 -0.41 -8.61 4.93
N ALA A 113 -0.33 -9.84 4.43
CA ALA A 113 -1.22 -10.29 3.37
C ALA A 113 -2.69 -10.27 3.81
N ALA A 114 -2.99 -10.69 5.05
CA ALA A 114 -4.34 -10.58 5.62
C ALA A 114 -4.80 -9.12 5.75
N VAL A 115 -3.93 -8.23 6.25
CA VAL A 115 -4.23 -6.79 6.34
C VAL A 115 -4.52 -6.20 4.96
N SER A 116 -3.70 -6.54 3.96
CA SER A 116 -3.91 -6.08 2.58
C SER A 116 -5.22 -6.58 2.00
N LEU A 117 -5.58 -7.85 2.25
CA LEU A 117 -6.86 -8.42 1.83
C LEU A 117 -8.04 -7.65 2.40
N GLY A 118 -8.03 -7.37 3.71
CA GLY A 118 -9.04 -6.55 4.36
C GLY A 118 -9.15 -5.17 3.73
N ALA A 119 -8.02 -4.52 3.50
CA ALA A 119 -7.98 -3.18 2.92
C ALA A 119 -8.46 -3.12 1.45
N VAL A 120 -8.16 -4.14 0.64
CA VAL A 120 -8.64 -4.26 -0.74
C VAL A 120 -10.15 -4.56 -0.76
N ALA A 121 -10.62 -5.44 0.13
CA ALA A 121 -12.03 -5.80 0.24
C ALA A 121 -12.91 -4.63 0.71
N ASP A 122 -12.42 -3.82 1.63
CA ASP A 122 -13.14 -2.67 2.19
C ASP A 122 -13.43 -1.59 1.12
N ARG A 123 -12.68 -1.54 0.05
CA ARG A 123 -12.94 -0.65 -1.09
C ARG A 123 -14.08 -1.11 -2.01
N ALA A 124 -14.53 -2.35 -1.89
CA ALA A 124 -15.64 -2.83 -2.68
C ALA A 124 -16.95 -2.24 -2.13
N MET A 125 -17.74 -1.62 -3.02
CA MET A 125 -19.12 -1.22 -2.69
C MET A 125 -19.97 -2.47 -2.54
N LEU A 126 -20.19 -2.89 -1.29
CA LEU A 126 -21.03 -4.02 -0.98
C LEU A 126 -22.50 -3.56 -0.77
N PRO A 127 -23.51 -4.39 -1.09
CA PRO A 127 -24.92 -3.99 -1.02
C PRO A 127 -25.37 -3.54 0.36
N TRP A 128 -24.69 -4.01 1.41
CA TRP A 128 -24.99 -3.67 2.82
C TRP A 128 -24.23 -2.45 3.35
N HIS A 129 -23.32 -1.87 2.57
CA HIS A 129 -22.68 -0.62 2.95
C HIS A 129 -23.69 0.52 2.86
N SER A 130 -23.93 1.20 3.97
CA SER A 130 -24.76 2.39 3.96
C SER A 130 -24.09 3.51 3.17
N LYS A 131 -24.90 4.40 2.58
CA LYS A 131 -24.36 5.59 1.88
C LYS A 131 -23.56 6.51 2.81
N VAL A 132 -23.83 6.46 4.10
CA VAL A 132 -23.16 7.23 5.16
C VAL A 132 -21.77 6.68 5.47
N SER A 133 -21.58 5.35 5.37
CA SER A 133 -20.29 4.70 5.63
C SER A 133 -19.38 4.66 4.40
N LYS A 134 -19.82 5.21 3.27
CA LYS A 134 -19.03 5.27 2.06
C LYS A 134 -17.83 6.19 2.27
N ASN A 135 -16.61 5.66 2.08
CA ASN A 135 -15.33 6.34 2.29
C ASN A 135 -15.02 6.68 3.77
N ILE A 136 -15.72 6.15 4.74
CA ILE A 136 -15.28 6.22 6.12
C ILE A 136 -14.15 5.20 6.28
N ASN A 137 -12.95 5.71 6.52
CA ASN A 137 -11.81 4.87 6.84
C ASN A 137 -11.85 4.52 8.32
N TYR A 138 -12.32 3.33 8.66
CA TYR A 138 -12.30 2.79 10.02
C TYR A 138 -10.93 2.24 10.43
N ARG A 139 -9.90 2.47 9.64
CA ARG A 139 -8.56 2.00 9.97
C ARG A 139 -8.09 2.72 11.23
N ALA A 140 -8.00 2.00 12.32
CA ALA A 140 -7.15 2.42 13.40
C ALA A 140 -5.70 2.47 12.87
N ALA A 141 -4.99 3.56 13.11
CA ALA A 141 -3.56 3.56 12.89
C ALA A 141 -2.95 2.42 13.72
N VAL A 142 -1.92 1.76 13.19
CA VAL A 142 -1.22 0.67 13.92
C VAL A 142 -0.81 1.16 15.32
N GLU A 143 -0.41 2.42 15.44
CA GLU A 143 -0.10 3.09 16.71
C GLU A 143 -1.29 3.16 17.69
N THR A 144 -2.51 3.18 17.19
CA THR A 144 -3.71 3.11 18.04
C THR A 144 -3.94 1.69 18.58
N LEU A 145 -3.51 0.68 17.84
CA LEU A 145 -3.63 -0.72 18.25
C LEU A 145 -2.46 -1.14 19.16
N THR A 146 -1.24 -0.77 18.79
CA THR A 146 -0.01 -1.16 19.48
C THR A 146 0.99 -0.02 19.44
N ASN A 147 1.15 0.72 20.54
CA ASN A 147 2.18 1.76 20.69
C ASN A 147 3.14 1.50 21.86
N GLN A 148 3.10 0.29 22.43
CA GLN A 148 3.88 -0.15 23.59
C GLN A 148 3.57 0.59 24.91
N GLN A 149 2.55 1.41 24.97
CA GLN A 149 2.16 2.14 26.18
C GLN A 149 0.65 2.24 26.38
N SER A 150 -0.11 2.54 25.34
CA SER A 150 -1.55 2.85 25.44
C SER A 150 -2.36 2.34 24.26
N GLY A 151 -1.78 1.52 23.39
CA GLY A 151 -2.50 0.86 22.32
C GLY A 151 -3.58 -0.08 22.88
N ILE A 152 -4.71 -0.24 22.17
CA ILE A 152 -5.82 -1.07 22.64
C ILE A 152 -5.38 -2.51 22.93
N LEU A 153 -4.45 -3.05 22.15
CA LEU A 153 -3.91 -4.39 22.35
C LEU A 153 -2.80 -4.47 23.41
N ASP A 154 -2.24 -3.33 23.81
CA ASP A 154 -1.24 -3.29 24.88
C ASP A 154 -1.87 -3.30 26.27
N ILE A 155 -3.18 -3.01 26.35
CA ILE A 155 -3.97 -2.96 27.59
C ILE A 155 -4.68 -4.28 27.88
N LEU A 156 -4.86 -5.15 26.88
CA LEU A 156 -5.46 -6.48 26.99
C LEU A 156 -4.44 -7.53 27.37
#